data_5050e44852249b4468ab70122b5fb6a3
#
_entry.id   5050e44852249b4468ab70122b5fb6a3
#
_cell.length_a   1.000
_cell.length_b   1.000
_cell.length_c   1.000
_cell.angle_alpha   90.00
_cell.angle_beta   90.00
_cell.angle_gamma   90.00
#
_symmetry.space_group_name_H-M   'P 1'
#
loop_
_entity.id
_entity.type
_entity.pdbx_description
1 polymer ?
#
loop_
_entity_poly.entity_id
_entity_poly.type
_entity_poly.pdbx_seq_one_letter_code
_entity_poly.pdbx_strand_id
1 'polypeptide(L)'
;MGRPFQIKPQPTGTSRRAFFKASGSAAAALAAVPMLGMAGTSRTGAGLFQHGVASGDPLSDRVILWTRITPPAPVSVVNVSYVLATDPGMTQVVLRGSTKTNPARDYTVKVDPAGLNPATTYYYRFTVDAENSPIGRTRTLPVGATARLRIAVASCSNHAYGYFNAYRRIAERADLDLVLHLGDYLY
;
A
#
# COMPACT_ATOMS: atom_id res chain seq x y z
N MET A 1 41.73 7.78 39.89
CA MET A 1 40.87 8.95 40.10
C MET A 1 40.25 9.33 38.76
N GLY A 2 39.00 8.89 38.51
CA GLY A 2 38.27 9.15 37.27
C GLY A 2 37.56 10.50 37.33
N ARG A 3 37.67 11.30 36.26
CA ARG A 3 36.98 12.59 36.15
C ARG A 3 35.47 12.36 35.95
N PRO A 4 34.58 13.12 36.58
CA PRO A 4 33.15 12.98 36.39
C PRO A 4 32.74 13.47 34.99
N PHE A 5 31.83 12.71 34.38
CA PHE A 5 31.21 12.99 33.07
C PHE A 5 30.31 14.24 33.17
N GLN A 6 30.68 15.30 32.46
CA GLN A 6 29.90 16.54 32.39
C GLN A 6 28.93 16.48 31.18
N ILE A 7 27.62 16.51 31.45
CA ILE A 7 26.58 16.61 30.42
C ILE A 7 26.51 18.08 29.97
N LYS A 8 26.81 18.36 28.72
CA LYS A 8 26.59 19.67 28.10
C LYS A 8 25.07 19.92 28.00
N PRO A 9 24.58 21.12 28.39
CA PRO A 9 23.16 21.45 28.21
C PRO A 9 22.83 21.56 26.72
N GLN A 10 21.71 20.94 26.34
CA GLN A 10 21.12 21.03 25.00
C GLN A 10 20.58 22.44 24.77
N PRO A 11 20.67 23.00 23.55
CA PRO A 11 20.08 24.29 23.22
C PRO A 11 18.55 24.21 23.39
N THR A 12 17.98 25.17 24.12
CA THR A 12 16.56 25.32 24.37
C THR A 12 15.83 25.60 23.06
N GLY A 13 15.06 24.61 22.58
CA GLY A 13 14.23 24.73 21.40
C GLY A 13 13.18 25.84 21.56
N THR A 14 12.99 26.62 20.53
CA THR A 14 11.97 27.68 20.43
C THR A 14 10.59 27.10 20.74
N SER A 15 9.89 27.66 21.74
CA SER A 15 8.61 27.14 22.16
C SER A 15 7.56 27.31 21.04
N ARG A 16 6.61 26.37 20.94
CA ARG A 16 5.50 26.40 19.97
C ARG A 16 4.71 27.71 19.99
N ARG A 17 4.70 28.44 21.10
CA ARG A 17 4.07 29.77 21.23
C ARG A 17 4.84 30.89 20.52
N ALA A 18 6.15 30.79 20.37
CA ALA A 18 6.96 31.79 19.64
C ALA A 18 6.77 31.70 18.14
N PHE A 19 6.49 30.51 17.60
CA PHE A 19 6.25 30.30 16.18
C PHE A 19 4.94 30.95 15.70
N PHE A 20 3.88 30.97 16.54
CA PHE A 20 2.59 31.57 16.16
C PHE A 20 2.52 33.11 16.29
N LYS A 21 3.48 33.76 16.94
CA LYS A 21 3.50 35.21 17.05
C LYS A 21 4.22 35.95 15.93
N ALA A 22 4.94 35.23 15.04
CA ALA A 22 5.68 35.81 13.92
C ALA A 22 4.88 35.84 12.61
N SER A 23 3.64 35.36 12.57
CA SER A 23 2.83 35.27 11.34
C SER A 23 1.70 36.29 11.26
N GLY A 24 1.89 37.47 11.82
CA GLY A 24 0.93 38.56 11.73
C GLY A 24 1.47 39.69 10.84
N SER A 25 0.85 39.92 9.71
CA SER A 25 0.92 41.07 8.83
C SER A 25 1.76 40.90 7.55
N ALA A 26 1.14 40.37 6.50
CA ALA A 26 1.33 40.84 5.12
C ALA A 26 0.03 40.57 4.35
N ALA A 27 -0.68 41.65 4.05
CA ALA A 27 -1.88 41.65 3.22
C ALA A 27 -1.55 41.58 1.73
N ALA A 28 -2.37 40.81 1.01
CA ALA A 28 -2.85 40.96 -0.34
C ALA A 28 -1.85 41.14 -1.50
N ALA A 29 -1.75 40.07 -2.29
CA ALA A 29 -1.77 40.17 -3.76
C ALA A 29 -2.43 38.87 -4.27
N LEU A 30 -3.68 38.93 -4.71
CA LEU A 30 -4.34 37.89 -5.50
C LEU A 30 -3.69 37.83 -6.88
N ALA A 31 -2.74 36.96 -7.08
CA ALA A 31 -2.37 36.46 -8.39
C ALA A 31 -3.12 35.14 -8.62
N ALA A 32 -4.06 35.13 -9.55
CA ALA A 32 -4.73 33.93 -10.01
C ALA A 32 -3.70 33.00 -10.66
N VAL A 33 -3.27 32.01 -9.91
CA VAL A 33 -2.52 30.87 -10.44
C VAL A 33 -3.56 29.91 -11.00
N PRO A 34 -3.49 29.50 -12.30
CA PRO A 34 -4.35 28.46 -12.81
C PRO A 34 -4.09 27.19 -12.00
N MET A 35 -5.10 26.69 -11.33
CA MET A 35 -5.09 25.36 -10.72
C MET A 35 -4.90 24.34 -11.85
N LEU A 36 -3.65 23.94 -12.10
CA LEU A 36 -3.40 22.66 -12.75
C LEU A 36 -4.01 21.60 -11.80
N GLY A 37 -5.01 20.89 -12.35
CA GLY A 37 -5.74 19.87 -11.62
C GLY A 37 -4.78 18.90 -10.96
N MET A 38 -4.71 18.95 -9.64
CA MET A 38 -4.24 17.82 -8.86
C MET A 38 -5.16 16.67 -9.19
N ALA A 39 -4.62 15.68 -9.89
CA ALA A 39 -5.30 14.40 -10.13
C ALA A 39 -5.92 13.96 -8.81
N GLY A 40 -7.24 13.99 -8.76
CA GLY A 40 -8.00 13.69 -7.57
C GLY A 40 -7.57 12.32 -7.06
N THR A 41 -7.19 12.23 -5.80
CA THR A 41 -7.17 10.97 -5.07
C THR A 41 -8.52 10.32 -5.28
N SER A 42 -8.54 9.24 -6.06
CA SER A 42 -9.74 8.45 -6.29
C SER A 42 -10.38 8.14 -4.94
N ARG A 43 -11.56 8.67 -4.70
CA ARG A 43 -12.38 8.32 -3.54
C ARG A 43 -12.69 6.84 -3.69
N THR A 44 -11.99 6.01 -2.92
CA THR A 44 -12.30 4.60 -2.73
C THR A 44 -13.66 4.48 -2.05
N GLY A 45 -14.73 4.53 -2.77
CA GLY A 45 -16.04 4.53 -2.15
C GLY A 45 -17.23 4.24 -3.08
N ALA A 46 -17.01 4.20 -4.37
CA ALA A 46 -18.11 4.02 -5.35
C ALA A 46 -17.93 2.81 -6.28
N GLY A 47 -16.80 2.12 -6.27
CA GLY A 47 -16.50 1.02 -7.19
C GLY A 47 -16.57 -0.37 -6.52
N LEU A 48 -16.37 -1.41 -7.33
CA LEU A 48 -16.42 -2.81 -6.89
C LEU A 48 -15.25 -3.19 -5.96
N PHE A 49 -14.09 -2.51 -6.07
CA PHE A 49 -12.85 -2.83 -5.35
C PHE A 49 -12.60 -1.93 -4.12
N GLN A 50 -13.60 -1.79 -3.26
CA GLN A 50 -13.57 -0.85 -2.10
C GLN A 50 -12.53 -1.23 -1.04
N HIS A 51 -12.04 -2.47 -1.04
CA HIS A 51 -11.10 -3.00 -0.04
C HIS A 51 -9.66 -3.08 -0.57
N GLY A 52 -9.39 -2.54 -1.76
CA GLY A 52 -8.07 -2.58 -2.40
C GLY A 52 -7.63 -3.99 -2.78
N VAL A 53 -6.32 -4.18 -2.84
CA VAL A 53 -5.68 -5.45 -3.18
C VAL A 53 -4.55 -5.75 -2.20
N ALA A 54 -4.25 -7.04 -2.00
CA ALA A 54 -3.17 -7.48 -1.14
C ALA A 54 -2.41 -8.66 -1.77
N SER A 55 -1.18 -8.89 -1.33
CA SER A 55 -0.41 -10.07 -1.67
C SER A 55 0.31 -10.61 -0.44
N GLY A 56 0.55 -11.92 -0.40
CA GLY A 56 1.20 -12.57 0.73
C GLY A 56 1.74 -13.95 0.38
N ASP A 57 2.35 -14.61 1.36
CA ASP A 57 2.91 -15.96 1.25
C ASP A 57 3.76 -16.16 -0.02
N PRO A 58 4.78 -15.29 -0.28
CA PRO A 58 5.59 -15.42 -1.46
C PRO A 58 6.46 -16.67 -1.40
N LEU A 59 6.53 -17.39 -2.53
CA LEU A 59 7.55 -18.41 -2.82
C LEU A 59 8.45 -17.91 -3.95
N SER A 60 9.41 -18.71 -4.35
CA SER A 60 10.34 -18.32 -5.43
C SER A 60 9.67 -18.25 -6.81
N ASP A 61 8.55 -18.95 -6.99
CA ASP A 61 7.86 -19.09 -8.26
C ASP A 61 6.39 -18.66 -8.24
N ARG A 62 5.87 -18.19 -7.10
CA ARG A 62 4.46 -17.81 -6.92
C ARG A 62 4.24 -16.86 -5.75
N VAL A 63 3.04 -16.28 -5.68
CA VAL A 63 2.62 -15.42 -4.58
C VAL A 63 1.09 -15.40 -4.53
N ILE A 64 0.52 -15.46 -3.34
CA ILE A 64 -0.93 -15.31 -3.15
C ILE A 64 -1.33 -13.86 -3.44
N LEU A 65 -2.33 -13.67 -4.29
CA LEU A 65 -2.96 -12.37 -4.54
C LEU A 65 -4.39 -12.39 -4.01
N TRP A 66 -4.80 -11.28 -3.42
CA TRP A 66 -6.10 -11.15 -2.77
C TRP A 66 -6.80 -9.84 -3.16
N THR A 67 -8.12 -9.91 -3.24
CA THR A 67 -9.04 -8.77 -3.24
C THR A 67 -10.40 -9.18 -2.68
N ARG A 68 -11.29 -8.20 -2.46
CA ARG A 68 -12.69 -8.40 -2.13
C ARG A 68 -13.55 -7.53 -3.07
N ILE A 69 -14.57 -8.13 -3.63
CA ILE A 69 -15.53 -7.43 -4.47
C ILE A 69 -16.68 -6.94 -3.60
N THR A 70 -17.18 -5.74 -3.86
CA THR A 70 -18.38 -5.19 -3.23
C THR A 70 -19.42 -4.93 -4.31
N PRO A 71 -20.20 -5.94 -4.71
CA PRO A 71 -21.22 -5.75 -5.72
C PRO A 71 -22.33 -4.81 -5.20
N PRO A 72 -22.95 -3.99 -6.04
CA PRO A 72 -23.99 -3.04 -5.64
C PRO A 72 -25.27 -3.72 -5.13
N ALA A 73 -25.48 -4.96 -5.54
CA ALA A 73 -26.56 -5.83 -5.06
C ALA A 73 -26.03 -7.26 -4.95
N PRO A 74 -26.61 -8.10 -4.08
CA PRO A 74 -26.21 -9.50 -3.96
C PRO A 74 -26.37 -10.24 -5.29
N VAL A 75 -25.27 -10.87 -5.75
CA VAL A 75 -25.23 -11.71 -6.95
C VAL A 75 -24.68 -13.08 -6.59
N SER A 76 -25.18 -14.12 -7.22
CA SER A 76 -24.81 -15.50 -6.91
C SER A 76 -23.35 -15.83 -7.27
N VAL A 77 -22.82 -15.21 -8.32
CA VAL A 77 -21.44 -15.43 -8.81
C VAL A 77 -20.91 -14.16 -9.43
N VAL A 78 -19.66 -13.83 -9.14
CA VAL A 78 -18.87 -12.79 -9.81
C VAL A 78 -17.68 -13.45 -10.51
N ASN A 79 -17.53 -13.21 -11.82
CA ASN A 79 -16.34 -13.62 -12.56
C ASN A 79 -15.26 -12.54 -12.39
N VAL A 80 -14.07 -12.93 -12.01
CA VAL A 80 -12.96 -12.03 -11.76
C VAL A 80 -11.76 -12.47 -12.60
N SER A 81 -11.27 -11.60 -13.45
CA SER A 81 -9.99 -11.81 -14.13
C SER A 81 -8.86 -11.13 -13.38
N TYR A 82 -7.64 -11.61 -13.57
CA TYR A 82 -6.45 -10.98 -13.02
C TYR A 82 -5.28 -11.04 -14.00
N VAL A 83 -4.39 -10.08 -13.88
CA VAL A 83 -3.22 -9.91 -14.74
C VAL A 83 -2.01 -9.60 -13.88
N LEU A 84 -0.86 -10.20 -14.19
CA LEU A 84 0.46 -9.85 -13.67
C LEU A 84 1.33 -9.30 -14.79
N ALA A 85 2.10 -8.26 -14.48
CA ALA A 85 3.06 -7.63 -15.37
C ALA A 85 4.37 -7.35 -14.65
N THR A 86 5.46 -7.14 -15.39
CA THR A 86 6.77 -6.75 -14.83
C THR A 86 6.95 -5.24 -14.72
N ASP A 87 6.00 -4.45 -15.22
CA ASP A 87 6.03 -2.99 -15.19
C ASP A 87 4.77 -2.39 -14.54
N PRO A 88 4.88 -1.22 -13.89
CA PRO A 88 3.74 -0.57 -13.23
C PRO A 88 2.67 -0.08 -14.22
N GLY A 89 3.01 0.10 -15.50
CA GLY A 89 2.08 0.45 -16.56
C GLY A 89 1.24 -0.71 -17.06
N MET A 90 1.48 -1.95 -16.57
CA MET A 90 0.78 -3.17 -16.98
C MET A 90 0.90 -3.46 -18.49
N THR A 91 2.00 -3.04 -19.12
CA THR A 91 2.24 -3.23 -20.57
C THR A 91 2.95 -4.54 -20.85
N GLN A 92 3.85 -4.98 -19.95
CA GLN A 92 4.62 -6.22 -20.08
C GLN A 92 3.96 -7.34 -19.28
N VAL A 93 2.83 -7.80 -19.79
CA VAL A 93 2.04 -8.85 -19.13
C VAL A 93 2.72 -10.19 -19.25
N VAL A 94 2.93 -10.86 -18.11
CA VAL A 94 3.56 -12.20 -18.02
C VAL A 94 2.56 -13.30 -17.69
N LEU A 95 1.43 -12.96 -17.05
CA LEU A 95 0.42 -13.95 -16.68
C LEU A 95 -0.97 -13.33 -16.69
N ARG A 96 -1.94 -14.13 -17.13
CA ARG A 96 -3.38 -13.83 -17.07
C ARG A 96 -4.12 -15.01 -16.48
N GLY A 97 -5.14 -14.75 -15.70
CA GLY A 97 -5.98 -15.81 -15.18
C GLY A 97 -7.39 -15.30 -14.84
N SER A 98 -8.24 -16.22 -14.46
CA SER A 98 -9.60 -15.90 -14.02
C SER A 98 -10.02 -16.83 -12.90
N THR A 99 -10.97 -16.36 -12.10
CA THR A 99 -11.58 -17.11 -11.00
C THR A 99 -13.00 -16.63 -10.79
N LYS A 100 -13.71 -17.28 -9.86
CA LYS A 100 -15.07 -16.89 -9.47
C LYS A 100 -15.14 -16.71 -7.96
N THR A 101 -16.00 -15.79 -7.54
CA THR A 101 -16.35 -15.62 -6.14
C THR A 101 -17.87 -15.49 -5.97
N ASN A 102 -18.36 -15.58 -4.73
CA ASN A 102 -19.76 -15.61 -4.41
C ASN A 102 -20.03 -15.16 -2.97
N PRO A 103 -21.30 -15.02 -2.53
CA PRO A 103 -21.64 -14.62 -1.16
C PRO A 103 -21.08 -15.55 -0.08
N ALA A 104 -21.00 -16.86 -0.33
CA ALA A 104 -20.50 -17.84 0.65
C ALA A 104 -19.01 -17.64 0.99
N ARG A 105 -18.29 -16.89 0.15
CA ARG A 105 -16.91 -16.46 0.37
C ARG A 105 -16.80 -14.98 0.74
N ASP A 106 -17.91 -14.34 1.09
CA ASP A 106 -17.96 -12.88 1.29
C ASP A 106 -17.35 -12.12 0.10
N TYR A 107 -17.53 -12.63 -1.11
CA TYR A 107 -16.95 -12.11 -2.35
C TYR A 107 -15.43 -11.92 -2.33
N THR A 108 -14.72 -12.58 -1.44
CA THR A 108 -13.26 -12.56 -1.43
C THR A 108 -12.71 -13.39 -2.59
N VAL A 109 -11.61 -12.91 -3.13
CA VAL A 109 -10.82 -13.57 -4.18
C VAL A 109 -9.44 -13.85 -3.62
N LYS A 110 -9.01 -15.11 -3.75
CA LYS A 110 -7.66 -15.54 -3.42
C LYS A 110 -7.16 -16.43 -4.56
N VAL A 111 -6.08 -16.02 -5.21
CA VAL A 111 -5.46 -16.76 -6.31
C VAL A 111 -3.98 -16.97 -6.03
N ASP A 112 -3.43 -18.07 -6.55
CA ASP A 112 -2.03 -18.47 -6.40
C ASP A 112 -1.39 -18.65 -7.79
N PRO A 113 -1.09 -17.54 -8.51
CA PRO A 113 -0.42 -17.62 -9.80
C PRO A 113 0.99 -18.17 -9.64
N ALA A 114 1.30 -19.22 -10.38
CA ALA A 114 2.59 -19.90 -10.37
C ALA A 114 3.36 -19.70 -11.70
N GLY A 115 4.62 -20.13 -11.74
CA GLY A 115 5.48 -19.98 -12.92
C GLY A 115 6.13 -18.61 -13.05
N LEU A 116 6.22 -17.88 -11.92
CA LEU A 116 6.89 -16.59 -11.83
C LEU A 116 8.42 -16.80 -11.69
N ASN A 117 9.19 -15.80 -12.14
CA ASN A 117 10.63 -15.79 -11.91
C ASN A 117 10.97 -15.43 -10.45
N PRO A 118 12.01 -16.04 -9.86
CA PRO A 118 12.44 -15.71 -8.50
C PRO A 118 13.03 -14.31 -8.38
N ALA A 119 13.01 -13.76 -7.17
CA ALA A 119 13.54 -12.43 -6.81
C ALA A 119 13.03 -11.30 -7.70
N THR A 120 11.83 -11.43 -8.26
CA THR A 120 11.29 -10.54 -9.28
C THR A 120 10.09 -9.75 -8.73
N THR A 121 10.07 -8.45 -9.00
CA THR A 121 8.93 -7.59 -8.67
C THR A 121 7.89 -7.70 -9.78
N TYR A 122 6.65 -7.88 -9.38
CA TYR A 122 5.48 -7.91 -10.26
C TYR A 122 4.46 -6.87 -9.83
N TYR A 123 3.69 -6.42 -10.81
CA TYR A 123 2.51 -5.58 -10.63
C TYR A 123 1.29 -6.41 -11.04
N TYR A 124 0.20 -6.27 -10.31
CA TYR A 124 -0.99 -7.05 -10.57
C TYR A 124 -2.26 -6.23 -10.43
N ARG A 125 -3.31 -6.66 -11.11
CA ARG A 125 -4.61 -6.01 -11.12
C ARG A 125 -5.70 -7.06 -11.31
N PHE A 126 -6.80 -6.87 -10.59
CA PHE A 126 -8.04 -7.60 -10.80
C PHE A 126 -8.99 -6.77 -11.64
N THR A 127 -9.88 -7.45 -12.37
CA THR A 127 -10.90 -6.84 -13.22
C THR A 127 -12.21 -7.61 -13.10
N VAL A 128 -13.31 -6.91 -12.91
CA VAL A 128 -14.67 -7.42 -12.99
C VAL A 128 -15.39 -6.59 -14.04
N ASP A 129 -15.90 -7.23 -15.08
CA ASP A 129 -16.47 -6.58 -16.27
C ASP A 129 -15.50 -5.54 -16.84
N ALA A 130 -15.83 -4.26 -16.77
CA ALA A 130 -14.98 -3.16 -17.25
C ALA A 130 -14.26 -2.42 -16.11
N GLU A 131 -14.49 -2.78 -14.84
CA GLU A 131 -13.90 -2.10 -13.70
C GLU A 131 -12.62 -2.78 -13.24
N ASN A 132 -11.60 -1.96 -13.00
CA ASN A 132 -10.29 -2.40 -12.56
C ASN A 132 -10.06 -2.07 -11.10
N SER A 133 -9.38 -2.98 -10.38
CA SER A 133 -8.83 -2.70 -9.06
C SER A 133 -7.66 -1.68 -9.13
N PRO A 134 -7.24 -1.11 -8.01
CA PRO A 134 -5.91 -0.53 -7.90
C PRO A 134 -4.84 -1.53 -8.34
N ILE A 135 -3.70 -1.02 -8.84
CA ILE A 135 -2.54 -1.86 -9.15
C ILE A 135 -1.80 -2.16 -7.86
N GLY A 136 -1.66 -3.46 -7.55
CA GLY A 136 -0.82 -3.93 -6.46
C GLY A 136 0.61 -4.20 -6.93
N ARG A 137 1.57 -4.12 -6.01
CA ARG A 137 2.96 -4.51 -6.22
C ARG A 137 3.30 -5.68 -5.30
N THR A 138 3.96 -6.68 -5.82
CA THR A 138 4.40 -7.86 -5.07
C THR A 138 5.80 -8.28 -5.52
N ARG A 139 6.40 -9.24 -4.80
CA ARG A 139 7.71 -9.77 -5.13
C ARG A 139 7.80 -11.25 -4.76
N THR A 140 8.36 -12.07 -5.64
CA THR A 140 8.73 -13.45 -5.36
C THR A 140 10.01 -13.52 -4.53
N LEU A 141 10.17 -14.60 -3.76
CA LEU A 141 11.41 -14.84 -3.00
C LEU A 141 12.57 -15.21 -3.94
N PRO A 142 13.82 -14.93 -3.55
CA PRO A 142 14.99 -15.45 -4.24
C PRO A 142 15.11 -16.96 -4.04
N VAL A 143 15.84 -17.62 -4.94
CA VAL A 143 16.33 -19.00 -4.73
C VAL A 143 17.69 -18.92 -4.05
N GLY A 144 17.84 -19.65 -2.94
CA GLY A 144 19.09 -19.67 -2.17
C GLY A 144 19.28 -18.47 -1.25
N ALA A 145 20.52 -18.23 -0.84
CA ALA A 145 20.88 -17.17 0.10
C ALA A 145 20.74 -15.78 -0.54
N THR A 146 20.26 -14.82 0.24
CA THR A 146 20.25 -13.41 -0.16
C THR A 146 21.22 -12.60 0.70
N ALA A 147 21.97 -11.70 0.07
CA ALA A 147 22.94 -10.86 0.79
C ALA A 147 22.26 -9.78 1.65
N ARG A 148 21.01 -9.42 1.35
CA ARG A 148 20.27 -8.38 2.06
C ARG A 148 18.75 -8.59 1.91
N LEU A 149 18.04 -8.36 3.02
CA LEU A 149 16.58 -8.33 3.06
C LEU A 149 16.15 -7.05 3.80
N ARG A 150 15.30 -6.26 3.18
CA ARG A 150 14.69 -5.07 3.77
C ARG A 150 13.27 -5.37 4.19
N ILE A 151 13.03 -5.35 5.48
CA ILE A 151 11.73 -5.67 6.07
C ILE A 151 11.21 -4.43 6.79
N ALA A 152 9.96 -4.06 6.51
CA ALA A 152 9.21 -3.18 7.38
C ALA A 152 8.46 -4.04 8.40
N VAL A 153 8.52 -3.65 9.67
CA VAL A 153 7.77 -4.31 10.75
C VAL A 153 6.74 -3.33 11.29
N ALA A 154 5.50 -3.76 11.42
CA ALA A 154 4.40 -2.98 11.94
C ALA A 154 3.56 -3.79 12.94
N SER A 155 2.88 -3.09 13.85
CA SER A 155 1.91 -3.67 14.78
C SER A 155 1.01 -2.58 15.35
N CYS A 156 -0.07 -2.97 16.05
CA CYS A 156 -0.85 -2.11 16.96
C CYS A 156 -1.36 -0.83 16.29
N SER A 157 -2.19 -0.96 15.26
CA SER A 157 -2.71 0.17 14.52
C SER A 157 -4.15 0.49 14.91
N ASN A 158 -4.43 1.78 15.10
CA ASN A 158 -5.77 2.28 15.35
C ASN A 158 -6.06 3.48 14.46
N HIS A 159 -7.03 3.33 13.56
CA HIS A 159 -7.39 4.36 12.60
C HIS A 159 -7.88 5.66 13.27
N ALA A 160 -8.68 5.56 14.34
CA ALA A 160 -9.24 6.72 15.03
C ALA A 160 -8.17 7.63 15.65
N TYR A 161 -7.00 7.07 15.97
CA TYR A 161 -5.91 7.80 16.64
C TYR A 161 -4.69 8.08 15.76
N GLY A 162 -4.63 7.53 14.53
CA GLY A 162 -3.41 7.64 13.71
C GLY A 162 -3.62 7.65 12.20
N TYR A 163 -4.83 7.44 11.69
CA TYR A 163 -5.19 7.46 10.25
C TYR A 163 -4.30 6.57 9.37
N PHE A 164 -3.66 5.53 9.92
CA PHE A 164 -2.77 4.64 9.20
C PHE A 164 -1.62 5.33 8.45
N ASN A 165 -1.15 6.47 8.92
CA ASN A 165 -0.06 7.22 8.29
C ASN A 165 1.22 6.40 8.13
N ALA A 166 1.53 5.50 9.07
CA ALA A 166 2.68 4.59 9.00
C ALA A 166 2.56 3.64 7.80
N TYR A 167 1.38 3.07 7.56
CA TYR A 167 1.16 2.18 6.41
C TYR A 167 1.32 2.90 5.08
N ARG A 168 0.88 4.16 4.98
CA ARG A 168 1.12 4.97 3.79
C ARG A 168 2.62 5.14 3.54
N ARG A 169 3.41 5.44 4.58
CA ARG A 169 4.87 5.56 4.46
C ARG A 169 5.55 4.26 4.08
N ILE A 170 5.06 3.12 4.57
CA ILE A 170 5.53 1.80 4.15
C ILE A 170 5.19 1.57 2.66
N ALA A 171 3.97 1.89 2.24
CA ALA A 171 3.53 1.71 0.86
C ALA A 171 4.29 2.58 -0.15
N GLU A 172 4.74 3.78 0.24
CA GLU A 172 5.58 4.68 -0.57
C GLU A 172 7.00 4.13 -0.79
N ARG A 173 7.45 3.15 0.02
CA ARG A 173 8.79 2.56 -0.08
C ARG A 173 8.85 1.52 -1.20
N ALA A 174 9.59 1.86 -2.28
CA ALA A 174 9.81 0.93 -3.39
C ALA A 174 10.89 -0.12 -3.12
N ASP A 175 11.71 0.07 -2.09
CA ASP A 175 12.88 -0.71 -1.76
C ASP A 175 12.64 -1.82 -0.72
N LEU A 176 11.40 -1.98 -0.24
CA LEU A 176 11.06 -3.06 0.69
C LEU A 176 10.87 -4.39 -0.03
N ASP A 177 11.42 -5.44 0.55
CA ASP A 177 11.25 -6.82 0.11
C ASP A 177 10.04 -7.48 0.78
N LEU A 178 9.75 -7.12 2.04
CA LEU A 178 8.69 -7.72 2.85
C LEU A 178 8.13 -6.71 3.85
N VAL A 179 6.84 -6.83 4.13
CA VAL A 179 6.18 -6.20 5.28
C VAL A 179 5.72 -7.30 6.22
N LEU A 180 6.18 -7.26 7.47
CA LEU A 180 5.78 -8.17 8.53
C LEU A 180 4.86 -7.42 9.50
N HIS A 181 3.64 -7.92 9.71
CA HIS A 181 2.70 -7.37 10.67
C HIS A 181 2.56 -8.33 11.87
N LEU A 182 2.88 -7.85 13.07
CA LEU A 182 2.92 -8.68 14.28
C LEU A 182 1.55 -8.84 14.96
N GLY A 183 0.50 -8.37 14.35
CA GLY A 183 -0.85 -8.42 14.90
C GLY A 183 -1.38 -7.06 15.36
N ASP A 184 -2.59 -7.05 15.94
CA ASP A 184 -3.31 -5.85 16.36
C ASP A 184 -3.41 -4.80 15.25
N TYR A 185 -3.74 -5.24 14.05
CA TYR A 185 -3.83 -4.35 12.89
C TYR A 185 -5.12 -3.54 12.85
N LEU A 186 -6.07 -3.88 13.72
CA LEU A 186 -7.37 -3.23 13.85
C LEU A 186 -7.83 -3.25 15.32
N TYR A 187 -8.11 -2.11 15.85
CA TYR A 187 -8.75 -1.91 17.15
C TYR A 187 -10.12 -1.24 16.99
#